data_598d6a8842092f80eed38a8f4bd38dc9
#
_entry.id   598d6a8842092f80eed38a8f4bd38dc9
#
_cell.length_a   1.000
_cell.length_b   1.000
_cell.length_c   1.000
_cell.angle_alpha   90.00
_cell.angle_beta   90.00
_cell.angle_gamma   90.00
#
_symmetry.space_group_name_H-M   'P 1'
#
loop_
_entity.id
_entity.type
_entity.pdbx_description
1 polymer ?
#
loop_
_entity_poly.entity_id
_entity_poly.type
_entity_poly.pdbx_seq_one_letter_code
_entity_poly.pdbx_strand_id
1 'polypeptide(L)'
;ERLRLIPAVSFECEMGEGIPLVASDHIKGGELAAKLLFRCGCKNVAILSIKATAPVYARRRITECQRLLKKKGVNVTIVEHEGGSEEFHVMEEKINEYLNTHSEVDGIFTEDVEAYFCLVQAKKRGISIPRDLKIVGYDGNEITRLVSPQVTTIAQNTKKLAETCVDVLNKRISGLDTEDRYFVPVKIRMGGTT
;
A
#
# COMPACT_ATOMS: atom_id res chain seq x y z
N GLU A 1 6.24 15.71 -26.90
CA GLU A 1 7.51 16.08 -27.57
C GLU A 1 8.35 17.07 -26.76
N ARG A 2 7.77 18.14 -26.17
CA ARG A 2 8.53 19.13 -25.36
C ARG A 2 9.14 18.56 -24.07
N LEU A 3 8.50 17.60 -23.42
CA LEU A 3 9.02 16.98 -22.18
C LEU A 3 10.30 16.15 -22.41
N ARG A 4 10.57 15.70 -23.63
CA ARG A 4 11.81 14.98 -23.97
C ARG A 4 13.05 15.86 -23.98
N LEU A 5 12.86 17.18 -24.11
CA LEU A 5 13.95 18.17 -24.13
C LEU A 5 14.36 18.67 -22.74
N ILE A 6 13.54 18.41 -21.73
CA ILE A 6 13.78 18.82 -20.35
C ILE A 6 14.18 17.59 -19.55
N PRO A 7 15.35 17.59 -18.88
CA PRO A 7 15.70 16.51 -17.97
C PRO A 7 14.60 16.33 -16.91
N ALA A 8 14.00 15.15 -16.89
CA ALA A 8 12.89 14.84 -15.98
C ALA A 8 13.03 13.42 -15.45
N VAL A 9 12.48 13.20 -14.25
CA VAL A 9 12.31 11.89 -13.59
C VAL A 9 10.89 11.80 -13.11
N SER A 10 10.22 10.69 -13.33
CA SER A 10 8.91 10.42 -12.76
C SER A 10 9.03 9.71 -11.41
N PHE A 11 8.11 10.04 -10.51
CA PHE A 11 8.06 9.50 -9.15
C PHE A 11 6.75 8.77 -8.93
N GLU A 12 6.84 7.48 -8.59
CA GLU A 12 5.69 6.58 -8.29
C GLU A 12 4.65 6.46 -9.43
N CYS A 13 4.80 7.19 -10.53
CA CYS A 13 3.86 7.24 -11.65
C CYS A 13 4.59 7.29 -12.99
N GLU A 14 4.24 6.43 -13.94
CA GLU A 14 4.81 6.45 -15.28
C GLU A 14 4.29 7.68 -16.06
N MET A 15 5.19 8.53 -16.53
CA MET A 15 4.87 9.74 -17.30
C MET A 15 5.11 9.61 -18.79
N GLY A 16 5.47 8.43 -19.27
CA GLY A 16 5.68 8.12 -20.68
C GLY A 16 7.12 7.74 -21.03
N GLU A 17 7.31 7.44 -22.31
CA GLU A 17 8.57 6.96 -22.85
C GLU A 17 9.71 7.98 -22.71
N GLY A 18 10.89 7.52 -22.32
CA GLY A 18 12.09 8.36 -22.17
C GLY A 18 12.15 9.18 -20.88
N ILE A 19 11.17 9.05 -19.97
CA ILE A 19 11.21 9.62 -18.63
C ILE A 19 11.43 8.48 -17.63
N PRO A 20 12.60 8.38 -16.98
CA PRO A 20 12.88 7.33 -15.98
C PRO A 20 11.87 7.35 -14.85
N LEU A 21 11.43 6.17 -14.43
CA LEU A 21 10.59 5.98 -13.27
C LEU A 21 11.44 5.63 -12.05
N VAL A 22 11.25 6.34 -10.95
CA VAL A 22 11.70 5.93 -9.62
C VAL A 22 10.48 5.62 -8.78
N ALA A 23 10.38 4.38 -8.30
CA ALA A 23 9.22 3.93 -7.52
C ALA A 23 9.62 2.93 -6.44
N SER A 24 8.76 2.77 -5.45
CA SER A 24 8.84 1.64 -4.51
C SER A 24 8.60 0.32 -5.24
N ASP A 25 9.24 -0.76 -4.78
CA ASP A 25 8.93 -2.11 -5.27
C ASP A 25 7.56 -2.57 -4.76
N HIS A 26 6.51 -2.07 -5.40
CA HIS A 26 5.12 -2.37 -5.05
C HIS A 26 4.77 -3.86 -5.24
N ILE A 27 5.39 -4.54 -6.20
CA ILE A 27 5.19 -5.98 -6.39
C ILE A 27 5.69 -6.72 -5.15
N LYS A 28 6.91 -6.40 -4.73
CA LYS A 28 7.48 -6.97 -3.50
C LYS A 28 6.67 -6.61 -2.26
N GLY A 29 6.13 -5.39 -2.21
CA GLY A 29 5.23 -4.94 -1.15
C GLY A 29 3.97 -5.80 -1.04
N GLY A 30 3.29 -6.05 -2.14
CA GLY A 30 2.13 -6.95 -2.20
C GLY A 30 2.47 -8.39 -1.83
N GLU A 31 3.65 -8.89 -2.27
CA GLU A 31 4.16 -10.20 -1.86
C GLU A 31 4.35 -10.32 -0.34
N LEU A 32 4.96 -9.30 0.27
CA LEU A 32 5.22 -9.26 1.71
C LEU A 32 3.91 -9.25 2.51
N ALA A 33 2.94 -8.42 2.10
CA ALA A 33 1.61 -8.36 2.73
C ALA A 33 0.89 -9.71 2.64
N ALA A 34 0.85 -10.32 1.46
CA ALA A 34 0.22 -11.63 1.26
C ALA A 34 0.86 -12.73 2.13
N LYS A 35 2.20 -12.78 2.16
CA LYS A 35 2.92 -13.75 2.99
C LYS A 35 2.63 -13.58 4.47
N LEU A 36 2.55 -12.33 4.93
CA LEU A 36 2.29 -12.03 6.33
C LEU A 36 0.87 -12.47 6.72
N LEU A 37 -0.15 -12.03 5.99
CA LEU A 37 -1.55 -12.41 6.25
C LEU A 37 -1.76 -13.93 6.20
N PHE A 38 -1.17 -14.60 5.21
CA PHE A 38 -1.23 -16.06 5.12
C PHE A 38 -0.58 -16.75 6.33
N ARG A 39 0.60 -16.28 6.78
CA ARG A 39 1.29 -16.82 7.97
C ARG A 39 0.51 -16.59 9.25
N CYS A 40 -0.23 -15.49 9.33
CA CYS A 40 -1.14 -15.20 10.45
C CYS A 40 -2.43 -16.02 10.41
N GLY A 41 -2.58 -16.91 9.43
CA GLY A 41 -3.69 -17.86 9.33
C GLY A 41 -4.98 -17.29 8.74
N CYS A 42 -4.93 -16.09 8.13
CA CYS A 42 -6.11 -15.47 7.51
C CYS A 42 -6.72 -16.36 6.42
N LYS A 43 -8.04 -16.44 6.42
CA LYS A 43 -8.83 -17.21 5.45
C LYS A 43 -9.69 -16.32 4.55
N ASN A 44 -10.12 -15.16 5.07
CA ASN A 44 -10.96 -14.21 4.37
C ASN A 44 -10.33 -12.82 4.48
N VAL A 45 -9.69 -12.38 3.41
CA VAL A 45 -8.92 -11.12 3.38
C VAL A 45 -9.65 -10.08 2.55
N ALA A 46 -9.87 -8.91 3.12
CA ALA A 46 -10.27 -7.71 2.40
C ALA A 46 -9.05 -6.90 2.01
N ILE A 47 -8.99 -6.46 0.76
CA ILE A 47 -8.01 -5.48 0.28
C ILE A 47 -8.79 -4.20 0.01
N LEU A 48 -8.59 -3.18 0.84
CA LEU A 48 -9.22 -1.87 0.64
C LEU A 48 -8.36 -1.04 -0.30
N SER A 49 -8.98 -0.31 -1.19
CA SER A 49 -8.29 0.49 -2.19
C SER A 49 -9.12 1.65 -2.69
N ILE A 50 -8.47 2.76 -2.96
CA ILE A 50 -9.08 3.89 -3.67
C ILE A 50 -9.35 3.49 -5.12
N LYS A 51 -10.56 3.83 -5.60
CA LYS A 51 -11.00 3.53 -6.96
C LYS A 51 -10.12 4.22 -8.01
N ALA A 52 -9.72 3.45 -8.94
CA ALA A 52 -9.17 3.64 -10.30
C ALA A 52 -8.38 4.88 -10.74
N THR A 53 -8.34 5.98 -10.03
CA THR A 53 -7.51 7.14 -10.39
C THR A 53 -6.06 7.04 -9.90
N ALA A 54 -5.78 6.01 -9.07
CA ALA A 54 -4.44 5.78 -8.56
C ALA A 54 -3.43 5.49 -9.69
N PRO A 55 -2.19 5.96 -9.57
CA PRO A 55 -1.11 5.61 -10.47
C PRO A 55 -1.05 4.10 -10.70
N VAL A 56 -0.95 3.69 -11.94
CA VAL A 56 -0.95 2.26 -12.37
C VAL A 56 0.04 1.43 -11.56
N TYR A 57 1.12 2.04 -11.11
CA TYR A 57 2.20 1.37 -10.39
C TYR A 57 1.81 0.96 -8.97
N ALA A 58 1.15 1.81 -8.22
CA ALA A 58 0.68 1.50 -6.85
C ALA A 58 -0.31 0.32 -6.83
N ARG A 59 -1.12 0.15 -7.87
CA ARG A 59 -2.03 -0.99 -8.00
C ARG A 59 -1.33 -2.35 -8.06
N ARG A 60 -0.06 -2.41 -8.44
CA ARG A 60 0.70 -3.67 -8.51
C ARG A 60 0.80 -4.37 -7.16
N ARG A 61 0.82 -3.61 -6.03
CA ARG A 61 0.81 -4.20 -4.68
C ARG A 61 -0.51 -4.96 -4.40
N ILE A 62 -1.64 -4.41 -4.84
CA ILE A 62 -2.97 -5.00 -4.67
C ILE A 62 -3.09 -6.26 -5.50
N THR A 63 -2.79 -6.16 -6.80
CA THR A 63 -2.86 -7.29 -7.74
C THR A 63 -1.98 -8.45 -7.29
N GLU A 64 -0.76 -8.17 -6.84
CA GLU A 64 0.17 -9.21 -6.41
C GLU A 64 -0.25 -9.84 -5.08
N CYS A 65 -0.72 -9.02 -4.12
CA CYS A 65 -1.25 -9.52 -2.85
C CYS A 65 -2.45 -10.47 -3.10
N GLN A 66 -3.42 -10.03 -3.90
CA GLN A 66 -4.59 -10.84 -4.27
C GLN A 66 -4.17 -12.16 -4.96
N ARG A 67 -3.28 -12.07 -5.96
CA ARG A 67 -2.81 -13.23 -6.73
C ARG A 67 -2.18 -14.28 -5.82
N LEU A 68 -1.32 -13.86 -4.89
CA LEU A 68 -0.61 -14.79 -4.00
C LEU A 68 -1.53 -15.39 -2.94
N LEU A 69 -2.44 -14.61 -2.34
CA LEU A 69 -3.40 -15.11 -1.37
C LEU A 69 -4.36 -16.12 -2.02
N LYS A 70 -4.92 -15.81 -3.19
CA LYS A 70 -5.77 -16.73 -3.95
C LYS A 70 -5.04 -18.04 -4.30
N LYS A 71 -3.77 -17.97 -4.70
CA LYS A 71 -2.93 -19.16 -4.95
C LYS A 71 -2.77 -20.06 -3.70
N LYS A 72 -2.92 -19.47 -2.51
CA LYS A 72 -2.86 -20.19 -1.23
C LYS A 72 -4.24 -20.63 -0.70
N GLY A 73 -5.30 -20.48 -1.48
CA GLY A 73 -6.65 -20.85 -1.10
C GLY A 73 -7.33 -19.87 -0.13
N VAL A 74 -6.81 -18.64 -0.01
CA VAL A 74 -7.44 -17.60 0.80
C VAL A 74 -8.50 -16.89 -0.04
N ASN A 75 -9.68 -16.66 0.53
CA ASN A 75 -10.73 -15.84 -0.07
C ASN A 75 -10.29 -14.38 -0.03
N VAL A 76 -10.36 -13.69 -1.17
CA VAL A 76 -9.93 -12.28 -1.25
C VAL A 76 -10.99 -11.44 -1.93
N THR A 77 -11.47 -10.43 -1.23
CA THR A 77 -12.37 -9.40 -1.73
C THR A 77 -11.60 -8.09 -1.88
N ILE A 78 -11.73 -7.43 -3.04
CA ILE A 78 -11.24 -6.07 -3.23
C ILE A 78 -12.42 -5.13 -2.96
N VAL A 79 -12.23 -4.19 -2.05
CA VAL A 79 -13.22 -3.17 -1.68
C VAL A 79 -12.72 -1.84 -2.18
N GLU A 80 -13.30 -1.39 -3.28
CA GLU A 80 -12.96 -0.09 -3.84
C GLU A 80 -13.89 0.99 -3.29
N HIS A 81 -13.32 2.12 -2.88
CA HIS A 81 -14.07 3.30 -2.49
C HIS A 81 -13.60 4.54 -3.26
N GLU A 82 -14.49 5.49 -3.42
CA GLU A 82 -14.17 6.82 -3.94
C GLU A 82 -13.70 7.70 -2.79
N GLY A 83 -12.74 8.57 -3.05
CA GLY A 83 -12.26 9.52 -2.08
C GLY A 83 -10.73 9.58 -2.01
N GLY A 84 -10.23 10.79 -1.80
CA GLY A 84 -8.85 11.10 -1.45
C GLY A 84 -8.71 11.34 0.05
N SER A 85 -7.51 11.73 0.46
CA SER A 85 -7.17 12.03 1.86
C SER A 85 -8.01 13.16 2.51
N GLU A 86 -8.78 13.91 1.73
CA GLU A 86 -9.62 15.01 2.21
C GLU A 86 -11.02 14.55 2.67
N GLU A 87 -11.41 13.29 2.38
CA GLU A 87 -12.73 12.75 2.69
C GLU A 87 -12.66 11.61 3.71
N PHE A 88 -11.94 11.81 4.80
CA PHE A 88 -11.76 10.80 5.84
C PHE A 88 -13.07 10.24 6.41
N HIS A 89 -14.12 11.07 6.50
CA HIS A 89 -15.43 10.62 6.98
C HIS A 89 -16.07 9.62 6.01
N VAL A 90 -15.95 9.81 4.69
CA VAL A 90 -16.47 8.88 3.68
C VAL A 90 -15.75 7.53 3.77
N MET A 91 -14.42 7.58 3.91
CA MET A 91 -13.60 6.40 4.12
C MET A 91 -14.01 5.65 5.41
N GLU A 92 -14.15 6.39 6.52
CA GLU A 92 -14.58 5.80 7.79
C GLU A 92 -15.95 5.13 7.69
N GLU A 93 -16.92 5.78 7.04
CA GLU A 93 -18.27 5.24 6.81
C GLU A 93 -18.23 3.96 5.97
N LYS A 94 -17.46 3.93 4.89
CA LYS A 94 -17.31 2.74 4.04
C LYS A 94 -16.67 1.56 4.78
N ILE A 95 -15.63 1.82 5.56
CA ILE A 95 -15.01 0.79 6.41
C ILE A 95 -16.01 0.29 7.45
N ASN A 96 -16.77 1.21 8.06
CA ASN A 96 -17.82 0.89 9.02
C ASN A 96 -18.91 0.00 8.41
N GLU A 97 -19.42 0.36 7.25
CA GLU A 97 -20.44 -0.40 6.51
C GLU A 97 -19.91 -1.80 6.14
N TYR A 98 -18.68 -1.85 5.62
CA TYR A 98 -18.06 -3.11 5.22
C TYR A 98 -17.90 -4.08 6.40
N LEU A 99 -17.34 -3.63 7.51
CA LEU A 99 -17.15 -4.47 8.70
C LEU A 99 -18.46 -4.88 9.37
N ASN A 100 -19.55 -4.13 9.17
CA ASN A 100 -20.86 -4.53 9.66
C ASN A 100 -21.48 -5.68 8.88
N THR A 101 -21.15 -5.80 7.60
CA THR A 101 -21.78 -6.77 6.69
C THR A 101 -20.90 -7.97 6.39
N HIS A 102 -19.62 -7.95 6.80
CA HIS A 102 -18.64 -8.98 6.48
C HIS A 102 -17.91 -9.45 7.74
N SER A 103 -18.65 -10.06 8.66
CA SER A 103 -18.11 -10.58 9.94
C SER A 103 -17.13 -11.74 9.76
N GLU A 104 -17.09 -12.37 8.59
CA GLU A 104 -16.17 -13.46 8.25
C GLU A 104 -14.74 -12.98 7.93
N VAL A 105 -14.53 -11.67 7.72
CA VAL A 105 -13.21 -11.11 7.38
C VAL A 105 -12.29 -11.18 8.60
N ASP A 106 -11.15 -11.85 8.41
CA ASP A 106 -10.12 -12.07 9.43
C ASP A 106 -8.78 -11.42 9.11
N GLY A 107 -8.67 -10.79 7.93
CA GLY A 107 -7.49 -10.04 7.50
C GLY A 107 -7.82 -8.84 6.62
N ILE A 108 -7.10 -7.74 6.82
CA ILE A 108 -7.22 -6.52 5.99
C ILE A 108 -5.83 -6.13 5.49
N PHE A 109 -5.73 -5.78 4.20
CA PHE A 109 -4.58 -5.10 3.60
C PHE A 109 -5.03 -3.78 2.99
N THR A 110 -4.37 -2.68 3.37
CA THR A 110 -4.75 -1.34 2.94
C THR A 110 -3.63 -0.33 3.16
N GLU A 111 -3.83 0.94 2.83
CA GLU A 111 -2.91 2.03 3.18
C GLU A 111 -2.96 2.35 4.68
N ASP A 112 -1.91 3.00 5.20
CA ASP A 112 -1.74 3.20 6.65
C ASP A 112 -2.84 4.05 7.29
N VAL A 113 -3.35 5.06 6.57
CA VAL A 113 -4.46 5.90 7.06
C VAL A 113 -5.76 5.10 7.14
N GLU A 114 -6.04 4.29 6.12
CA GLU A 114 -7.19 3.39 6.13
C GLU A 114 -7.05 2.30 7.22
N ALA A 115 -5.83 1.79 7.42
CA ALA A 115 -5.53 0.82 8.48
C ALA A 115 -5.83 1.41 9.87
N TYR A 116 -5.56 2.71 10.07
CA TYR A 116 -5.97 3.41 11.28
C TYR A 116 -7.49 3.39 11.47
N PHE A 117 -8.28 3.71 10.44
CA PHE A 117 -9.74 3.67 10.54
C PHE A 117 -10.27 2.25 10.75
N CYS A 118 -9.66 1.24 10.09
CA CYS A 118 -9.99 -0.17 10.35
C CYS A 118 -9.79 -0.53 11.83
N LEU A 119 -8.67 -0.10 12.43
CA LEU A 119 -8.37 -0.32 13.84
C LEU A 119 -9.42 0.35 14.74
N VAL A 120 -9.78 1.61 14.47
CA VAL A 120 -10.78 2.36 15.23
C VAL A 120 -12.14 1.67 15.14
N GLN A 121 -12.57 1.29 13.95
CA GLN A 121 -13.86 0.65 13.73
C GLN A 121 -13.94 -0.75 14.33
N ALA A 122 -12.87 -1.54 14.24
CA ALA A 122 -12.79 -2.84 14.91
C ALA A 122 -12.90 -2.70 16.43
N LYS A 123 -12.21 -1.71 17.02
CA LYS A 123 -12.27 -1.43 18.46
C LYS A 123 -13.66 -1.00 18.91
N LYS A 124 -14.37 -0.15 18.16
CA LYS A 124 -15.77 0.25 18.44
C LYS A 124 -16.72 -0.97 18.48
N ARG A 125 -16.40 -2.05 17.75
CA ARG A 125 -17.21 -3.29 17.66
C ARG A 125 -16.76 -4.37 18.63
N GLY A 126 -15.72 -4.15 19.42
CA GLY A 126 -15.17 -5.17 20.32
C GLY A 126 -14.42 -6.29 19.57
N ILE A 127 -14.07 -6.10 18.29
CA ILE A 127 -13.26 -7.05 17.52
C ILE A 127 -11.83 -6.99 18.05
N SER A 128 -11.30 -8.13 18.45
CA SER A 128 -9.96 -8.22 19.04
C SER A 128 -8.89 -8.25 17.96
N ILE A 129 -7.94 -7.30 18.00
CA ILE A 129 -6.80 -7.25 17.12
C ILE A 129 -5.55 -7.64 17.91
N PRO A 130 -4.72 -8.57 17.43
CA PRO A 130 -4.78 -9.29 16.15
C PRO A 130 -5.57 -10.63 16.20
N ARG A 131 -6.20 -10.98 17.33
CA ARG A 131 -6.79 -12.30 17.50
C ARG A 131 -7.87 -12.61 16.45
N ASP A 132 -8.86 -11.74 16.33
CA ASP A 132 -10.02 -11.95 15.46
C ASP A 132 -9.81 -11.32 14.07
N LEU A 133 -9.16 -10.15 14.01
CA LEU A 133 -8.86 -9.44 12.78
C LEU A 133 -7.38 -9.01 12.75
N LYS A 134 -6.68 -9.32 11.65
CA LYS A 134 -5.31 -8.86 11.38
C LYS A 134 -5.34 -7.71 10.40
N ILE A 135 -4.52 -6.68 10.64
CA ILE A 135 -4.45 -5.51 9.77
C ILE A 135 -3.01 -5.30 9.34
N VAL A 136 -2.80 -5.19 8.02
CA VAL A 136 -1.52 -4.84 7.40
C VAL A 136 -1.70 -3.54 6.64
N GLY A 137 -0.96 -2.51 7.05
CA GLY A 137 -0.88 -1.23 6.37
C GLY A 137 0.14 -1.22 5.23
N TYR A 138 0.17 -0.13 4.51
CA TYR A 138 1.17 0.19 3.49
C TYR A 138 1.56 1.66 3.60
N ASP A 139 2.79 2.01 3.26
CA ASP A 139 3.52 3.26 3.18
C ASP A 139 4.55 3.43 4.30
N GLY A 140 4.28 3.02 5.52
CA GLY A 140 5.16 3.22 6.66
C GLY A 140 4.98 4.58 7.34
N ASN A 141 3.79 5.18 7.25
CA ASN A 141 3.46 6.46 7.85
C ASN A 141 3.57 6.45 9.38
N GLU A 142 3.85 7.61 9.97
CA GLU A 142 4.00 7.73 11.43
C GLU A 142 2.71 7.46 12.20
N ILE A 143 1.54 7.65 11.58
CA ILE A 143 0.24 7.33 12.21
C ILE A 143 0.17 5.90 12.72
N THR A 144 0.86 4.96 12.05
CA THR A 144 0.90 3.55 12.45
C THR A 144 1.58 3.31 13.80
N ARG A 145 2.41 4.24 14.24
CA ARG A 145 3.13 4.18 15.54
C ARG A 145 2.38 4.90 16.66
N LEU A 146 1.46 5.80 16.31
CA LEU A 146 0.73 6.63 17.27
C LEU A 146 -0.52 5.94 17.82
N VAL A 147 -0.83 4.75 17.32
CA VAL A 147 -2.03 3.98 17.70
C VAL A 147 -1.66 2.75 18.53
N SER A 148 -2.65 2.22 19.25
CA SER A 148 -2.48 1.01 20.05
C SER A 148 -3.58 -0.01 19.73
N PRO A 149 -3.21 -1.23 19.29
CA PRO A 149 -1.85 -1.68 18.96
C PRO A 149 -1.28 -0.90 17.77
N GLN A 150 0.07 -0.79 17.69
CA GLN A 150 0.72 -0.22 16.52
C GLN A 150 0.41 -1.04 15.28
N VAL A 151 0.19 -0.36 14.14
CA VAL A 151 -0.12 -1.06 12.88
C VAL A 151 1.13 -1.68 12.27
N THR A 152 1.05 -2.96 11.94
CA THR A 152 2.05 -3.62 11.09
C THR A 152 1.89 -3.09 9.66
N THR A 153 2.97 -2.59 9.04
CA THR A 153 2.91 -1.95 7.73
C THR A 153 4.06 -2.37 6.82
N ILE A 154 3.81 -2.33 5.52
CA ILE A 154 4.86 -2.43 4.49
C ILE A 154 5.40 -1.03 4.27
N ALA A 155 6.56 -0.73 4.87
CA ALA A 155 7.14 0.60 4.86
C ALA A 155 7.96 0.86 3.59
N GLN A 156 7.68 1.96 2.94
CA GLN A 156 8.48 2.52 1.85
C GLN A 156 9.75 3.18 2.42
N ASN A 157 10.81 3.22 1.63
CA ASN A 157 12.03 3.94 1.97
C ASN A 157 12.04 5.32 1.29
N THR A 158 11.26 6.24 1.83
CA THR A 158 11.07 7.59 1.27
C THR A 158 12.38 8.36 1.10
N LYS A 159 13.32 8.20 2.04
CA LYS A 159 14.65 8.80 1.93
C LYS A 159 15.39 8.27 0.70
N LYS A 160 15.43 6.94 0.52
CA LYS A 160 16.13 6.33 -0.62
C LYS A 160 15.43 6.65 -1.95
N LEU A 161 14.11 6.74 -1.95
CA LEU A 161 13.35 7.20 -3.13
C LEU A 161 13.76 8.61 -3.53
N ALA A 162 13.78 9.56 -2.59
CA ALA A 162 14.20 10.93 -2.84
C ALA A 162 15.66 11.01 -3.35
N GLU A 163 16.59 10.32 -2.68
CA GLU A 163 18.00 10.23 -3.09
C GLU A 163 18.12 9.69 -4.53
N THR A 164 17.39 8.61 -4.84
CA THR A 164 17.42 8.00 -6.18
C THR A 164 16.87 8.95 -7.24
N CYS A 165 15.77 9.67 -6.97
CA CYS A 165 15.23 10.68 -7.88
C CYS A 165 16.26 11.77 -8.20
N VAL A 166 16.94 12.30 -7.17
CA VAL A 166 17.95 13.35 -7.34
C VAL A 166 19.14 12.82 -8.13
N ASP A 167 19.62 11.62 -7.82
CA ASP A 167 20.75 11.00 -8.54
C ASP A 167 20.44 10.77 -10.02
N VAL A 168 19.26 10.23 -10.33
CA VAL A 168 18.84 10.01 -11.72
C VAL A 168 18.64 11.32 -12.46
N LEU A 169 18.04 12.33 -11.83
CA LEU A 169 17.86 13.65 -12.43
C LEU A 169 19.21 14.31 -12.74
N ASN A 170 20.18 14.26 -11.83
CA ASN A 170 21.52 14.81 -12.04
C ASN A 170 22.24 14.12 -13.19
N LYS A 171 22.14 12.80 -13.33
CA LYS A 171 22.68 12.07 -14.48
C LYS A 171 22.08 12.59 -15.79
N ARG A 172 20.76 12.75 -15.85
CA ARG A 172 20.07 13.27 -17.04
C ARG A 172 20.48 14.71 -17.39
N ILE A 173 20.63 15.57 -16.39
CA ILE A 173 21.12 16.95 -16.59
C ILE A 173 22.54 16.94 -17.17
N SER A 174 23.37 15.99 -16.74
CA SER A 174 24.75 15.82 -17.21
C SER A 174 24.87 15.08 -18.57
N GLY A 175 23.74 14.69 -19.18
CA GLY A 175 23.73 13.95 -20.44
C GLY A 175 24.21 12.49 -20.30
N LEU A 176 24.23 11.94 -19.10
CA LEU A 176 24.58 10.56 -18.86
C LEU A 176 23.41 9.62 -19.07
N ASP A 177 23.69 8.39 -19.48
CA ASP A 177 22.69 7.34 -19.65
C ASP A 177 22.04 6.96 -18.32
N THR A 178 20.76 6.67 -18.37
CA THR A 178 19.95 6.23 -17.23
C THR A 178 19.13 5.01 -17.63
N GLU A 179 18.84 4.16 -16.64
CA GLU A 179 17.86 3.09 -16.82
C GLU A 179 16.44 3.69 -16.90
N ASP A 180 15.52 2.94 -17.49
CA ASP A 180 14.11 3.36 -17.58
C ASP A 180 13.39 3.30 -16.25
N ARG A 181 13.83 2.41 -15.34
CA ARG A 181 13.13 2.15 -14.07
C ARG A 181 14.10 1.84 -12.94
N TYR A 182 13.84 2.46 -11.79
CA TYR A 182 14.56 2.27 -10.53
C TYR A 182 13.57 1.88 -9.44
N PHE A 183 13.69 0.66 -8.90
CA PHE A 183 12.83 0.18 -7.83
C PHE A 183 13.54 0.20 -6.49
N VAL A 184 12.97 0.93 -5.54
CA VAL A 184 13.47 1.02 -4.17
C VAL A 184 12.79 -0.05 -3.30
N PRO A 185 13.58 -0.91 -2.62
CA PRO A 185 13.02 -1.96 -1.78
C PRO A 185 12.15 -1.42 -0.65
N VAL A 186 11.05 -2.13 -0.38
CA VAL A 186 10.17 -1.93 0.78
C VAL A 186 10.45 -3.00 1.84
N LYS A 187 10.04 -2.75 3.08
CA LYS A 187 10.24 -3.69 4.20
C LYS A 187 9.02 -3.76 5.11
N ILE A 188 8.85 -4.89 5.79
CA ILE A 188 7.86 -5.00 6.85
C ILE A 188 8.37 -4.21 8.07
N ARG A 189 7.53 -3.35 8.61
CA ARG A 189 7.67 -2.78 9.94
C ARG A 189 6.60 -3.41 10.83
N MET A 190 7.04 -4.30 11.70
CA MET A 190 6.14 -5.02 12.60
C MET A 190 5.53 -4.06 13.63
N GLY A 191 4.24 -4.24 13.86
CA GLY A 191 3.45 -3.66 14.94
C GLY A 191 2.75 -4.76 15.73
N GLY A 192 1.62 -4.45 16.34
CA GLY A 192 0.80 -5.37 17.11
C GLY A 192 -0.50 -5.80 16.44
N THR A 193 -0.68 -5.51 15.13
CA THR A 193 -1.92 -5.84 14.41
C THR A 193 -1.85 -7.13 13.59
N THR A 194 -0.73 -7.87 13.68
CA THR A 194 -0.54 -9.17 13.01
C THR A 194 0.14 -10.17 13.90
#